data_a20a07fedc8a1e5d58b52246ea25638d
#
_entry.id   a20a07fedc8a1e5d58b52246ea25638d
#
_cell.length_a   1.000
_cell.length_b   1.000
_cell.length_c   1.000
_cell.angle_alpha   90.00
_cell.angle_beta   90.00
_cell.angle_gamma   90.00
#
_symmetry.space_group_name_H-M   'P 1'
#
loop_
_entity.id
_entity.type
_entity.pdbx_description
1 polymer ?
#
loop_
_entity_poly.entity_id
_entity_poly.type
_entity_poly.pdbx_seq_one_letter_code
_entity_poly.pdbx_strand_id
1 'polypeptide(L)'
;MKILLVACNAKYIHSNLAVYDLQAYASDYADHIVLKEYTINQQKDDIMRDIYLEHPDVVCVSCYIWNLSFVKELMADLIKILPGADFWAGGPEVSYDAEKFLTENSEFKGVMVGEGEETFKELAGYYVEKNPQNLKDMTGICYRDGDRIIHNGWRQIMDLSSIPFIYKDLSEFKNRIIYYESSRGCPFSCSYCLSSIDKKLRFRDTETVKKELQFFIDNKVPQVKFVDRTFNCKHDHAMAIWKYINEHDNGVTNFHFEISADLLREEELQEMSTMRPGLIQLEIGVQSTNSDTIKAIHRTMDFEKLKGIVDRIHSFGNIHQHLDLIAGLPYEDYDSFRHSFNDVYALKPQQLQLGFLKVLKGSHMMEMCREYGIVYKTQEPYEVLSTKWLDYDHVLKLKTVENMVEVYYNSGQFQNTLEYLENFFPDAFSIYERLGSFYMEKGYGDVSHTRMRRYEILLEFLEDVPEISMDQVKDQMVYDLYLRENLKSRPGFARDQKPFERQIWDFRKREKVAKNAHVEVFADGTVLLFNYADRDPLTNNAHVTDVTKDVFENLNRD
;
A
#
# COMPACT_ATOMS: atom_id res chain seq x y z
N MET A 1 -22.85 -6.41 -30.78
CA MET A 1 -22.93 -6.36 -29.32
C MET A 1 -21.54 -5.99 -28.81
N LYS A 2 -21.43 -4.90 -28.06
CA LYS A 2 -20.17 -4.45 -27.43
C LYS A 2 -20.35 -4.36 -25.91
N ILE A 3 -19.57 -5.11 -25.16
CA ILE A 3 -19.55 -5.12 -23.70
C ILE A 3 -18.31 -4.34 -23.27
N LEU A 4 -18.48 -3.30 -22.46
CA LEU A 4 -17.39 -2.49 -21.94
C LEU A 4 -17.14 -2.82 -20.46
N LEU A 5 -15.97 -3.36 -20.15
CA LEU A 5 -15.47 -3.47 -18.79
C LEU A 5 -14.79 -2.16 -18.38
N VAL A 6 -15.26 -1.55 -17.29
CA VAL A 6 -14.77 -0.25 -16.81
C VAL A 6 -14.20 -0.40 -15.40
N ALA A 7 -12.99 0.07 -15.21
CA ALA A 7 -12.36 0.22 -13.90
C ALA A 7 -11.94 1.66 -13.65
N CYS A 8 -12.25 2.20 -12.45
CA CYS A 8 -11.78 3.51 -11.98
C CYS A 8 -10.84 3.28 -10.80
N ASN A 9 -9.53 3.31 -11.05
CA ASN A 9 -8.50 3.04 -10.06
C ASN A 9 -8.25 4.25 -9.15
N ALA A 10 -7.70 4.04 -7.95
CA ALA A 10 -7.36 5.13 -7.03
C ALA A 10 -6.25 6.05 -7.59
N LYS A 11 -5.25 5.47 -8.26
CA LYS A 11 -4.14 6.21 -8.91
C LYS A 11 -3.72 5.50 -10.20
N TYR A 12 -3.06 6.21 -11.10
CA TYR A 12 -2.58 5.69 -12.39
C TYR A 12 -1.62 4.48 -12.25
N ILE A 13 -0.82 4.46 -11.19
CA ILE A 13 0.16 3.39 -10.95
C ILE A 13 -0.50 2.01 -10.71
N HIS A 14 -1.79 1.98 -10.33
CA HIS A 14 -2.52 0.73 -10.09
C HIS A 14 -3.19 0.23 -11.36
N SER A 15 -3.12 -1.08 -11.60
CA SER A 15 -3.97 -1.81 -12.53
C SER A 15 -5.07 -2.54 -11.75
N ASN A 16 -6.20 -2.79 -12.38
CA ASN A 16 -7.30 -3.52 -11.74
C ASN A 16 -7.29 -4.99 -12.18
N LEU A 17 -6.58 -5.84 -11.44
CA LEU A 17 -6.43 -7.26 -11.75
C LEU A 17 -7.78 -7.93 -12.07
N ALA A 18 -8.84 -7.63 -11.29
CA ALA A 18 -10.13 -8.28 -11.44
C ALA A 18 -10.74 -8.11 -12.84
N VAL A 19 -10.72 -6.90 -13.44
CA VAL A 19 -11.31 -6.70 -14.77
C VAL A 19 -10.51 -7.37 -15.88
N TYR A 20 -9.20 -7.53 -15.71
CA TYR A 20 -8.35 -8.32 -16.62
C TYR A 20 -8.64 -9.81 -16.51
N ASP A 21 -8.83 -10.33 -15.28
CA ASP A 21 -9.22 -11.72 -15.04
C ASP A 21 -10.59 -12.02 -15.64
N LEU A 22 -11.59 -11.12 -15.49
CA LEU A 22 -12.91 -11.23 -16.12
C LEU A 22 -12.78 -11.32 -17.63
N GLN A 23 -12.01 -10.43 -18.26
CA GLN A 23 -11.80 -10.42 -19.69
C GLN A 23 -11.13 -11.70 -20.18
N ALA A 24 -10.07 -12.13 -19.49
CA ALA A 24 -9.32 -13.33 -19.86
C ALA A 24 -10.14 -14.62 -19.69
N TYR A 25 -10.94 -14.70 -18.63
CA TYR A 25 -11.81 -15.86 -18.37
C TYR A 25 -12.97 -15.96 -19.36
N ALA A 26 -13.47 -14.82 -19.86
CA ALA A 26 -14.50 -14.73 -20.87
C ALA A 26 -13.94 -14.67 -22.32
N SER A 27 -12.76 -15.26 -22.57
CA SER A 27 -12.04 -15.22 -23.86
C SER A 27 -12.84 -15.76 -25.05
N ASP A 28 -13.85 -16.60 -24.82
CA ASP A 28 -14.78 -17.08 -25.86
C ASP A 28 -15.58 -15.93 -26.51
N TYR A 29 -15.68 -14.79 -25.82
CA TYR A 29 -16.39 -13.58 -26.24
C TYR A 29 -15.45 -12.38 -26.44
N ALA A 30 -14.14 -12.60 -26.59
CA ALA A 30 -13.11 -11.55 -26.64
C ALA A 30 -13.40 -10.46 -27.68
N ASP A 31 -13.91 -10.83 -28.87
CA ASP A 31 -14.25 -9.88 -29.94
C ASP A 31 -15.38 -8.89 -29.57
N HIS A 32 -16.10 -9.16 -28.49
CA HIS A 32 -17.21 -8.36 -27.98
C HIS A 32 -16.88 -7.57 -26.74
N ILE A 33 -15.72 -7.84 -26.10
CA ILE A 33 -15.33 -7.27 -24.80
C ILE A 33 -14.22 -6.25 -24.99
N VAL A 34 -14.46 -5.02 -24.58
CA VAL A 34 -13.47 -3.93 -24.52
C VAL A 34 -13.24 -3.57 -23.06
N LEU A 35 -11.96 -3.44 -22.66
CA LEU A 35 -11.58 -3.03 -21.33
C LEU A 35 -11.05 -1.58 -21.34
N LYS A 36 -11.53 -0.77 -20.40
CA LYS A 36 -11.08 0.61 -20.18
C LYS A 36 -10.74 0.83 -18.72
N GLU A 37 -9.55 1.35 -18.47
CA GLU A 37 -9.12 1.76 -17.13
C GLU A 37 -8.94 3.26 -17.04
N TYR A 38 -9.51 3.83 -15.98
CA TYR A 38 -9.42 5.23 -15.61
C TYR A 38 -8.92 5.37 -14.18
N THR A 39 -8.82 6.61 -13.71
CA THR A 39 -8.58 6.91 -12.29
C THR A 39 -9.62 7.90 -11.77
N ILE A 40 -9.91 7.84 -10.49
CA ILE A 40 -10.81 8.80 -9.82
C ILE A 40 -10.28 10.24 -9.82
N ASN A 41 -9.02 10.45 -10.26
CA ASN A 41 -8.38 11.77 -10.38
C ASN A 41 -8.56 12.39 -11.77
N GLN A 42 -9.11 11.65 -12.74
CA GLN A 42 -9.44 12.17 -14.07
C GLN A 42 -10.75 12.93 -14.06
N GLN A 43 -10.93 13.85 -15.00
CA GLN A 43 -12.19 14.58 -15.17
C GLN A 43 -13.30 13.61 -15.62
N LYS A 44 -14.44 13.63 -14.94
CA LYS A 44 -15.58 12.76 -15.27
C LYS A 44 -16.08 12.96 -16.71
N ASP A 45 -16.08 14.20 -17.20
CA ASP A 45 -16.50 14.53 -18.56
C ASP A 45 -15.61 13.85 -19.61
N ASP A 46 -14.31 13.74 -19.37
CA ASP A 46 -13.39 13.04 -20.28
C ASP A 46 -13.66 11.53 -20.29
N ILE A 47 -13.90 10.94 -19.13
CA ILE A 47 -14.28 9.53 -19.01
C ILE A 47 -15.64 9.27 -19.68
N MET A 48 -16.62 10.11 -19.41
CA MET A 48 -17.95 10.02 -20.05
C MET A 48 -17.85 10.06 -21.56
N ARG A 49 -17.08 11.02 -22.11
CA ARG A 49 -16.84 11.14 -23.54
C ARG A 49 -16.20 9.88 -24.13
N ASP A 50 -15.17 9.36 -23.48
CA ASP A 50 -14.47 8.16 -23.96
C ASP A 50 -15.36 6.92 -23.94
N ILE A 51 -16.16 6.71 -22.90
CA ILE A 51 -17.16 5.62 -22.83
C ILE A 51 -18.25 5.81 -23.88
N TYR A 52 -18.76 7.03 -24.06
CA TYR A 52 -19.79 7.33 -25.05
C TYR A 52 -19.34 7.02 -26.49
N LEU A 53 -18.10 7.36 -26.82
CA LEU A 53 -17.53 7.12 -28.16
C LEU A 53 -17.29 5.63 -28.45
N GLU A 54 -17.23 4.78 -27.44
CA GLU A 54 -17.21 3.33 -27.63
C GLU A 54 -18.57 2.76 -28.10
N HIS A 55 -19.67 3.48 -27.92
CA HIS A 55 -21.03 3.03 -28.22
C HIS A 55 -21.33 1.63 -27.66
N PRO A 56 -21.15 1.40 -26.34
CA PRO A 56 -21.37 0.10 -25.73
C PRO A 56 -22.86 -0.24 -25.68
N ASP A 57 -23.19 -1.53 -25.86
CA ASP A 57 -24.51 -2.08 -25.57
C ASP A 57 -24.63 -2.45 -24.07
N VAL A 58 -23.53 -2.78 -23.43
CA VAL A 58 -23.43 -3.16 -22.01
C VAL A 58 -22.21 -2.50 -21.38
N VAL A 59 -22.37 -1.93 -20.19
CA VAL A 59 -21.27 -1.37 -19.37
C VAL A 59 -21.22 -2.12 -18.06
N CYS A 60 -20.09 -2.78 -17.77
CA CYS A 60 -19.83 -3.47 -16.52
C CYS A 60 -18.74 -2.73 -15.75
N VAL A 61 -19.06 -2.21 -14.56
CA VAL A 61 -18.13 -1.39 -13.78
C VAL A 61 -17.71 -2.06 -12.47
N SER A 62 -16.42 -1.95 -12.14
CA SER A 62 -15.88 -2.46 -10.88
C SER A 62 -16.05 -1.44 -9.75
N CYS A 63 -16.65 -1.88 -8.62
CA CYS A 63 -16.98 -1.06 -7.47
C CYS A 63 -16.17 -1.48 -6.24
N TYR A 64 -15.32 -0.56 -5.80
CA TYR A 64 -14.46 -0.69 -4.63
C TYR A 64 -14.67 0.48 -3.66
N ILE A 65 -14.16 0.34 -2.46
CA ILE A 65 -14.26 1.35 -1.40
C ILE A 65 -13.66 2.72 -1.77
N TRP A 66 -12.79 2.80 -2.76
CA TRP A 66 -12.19 4.07 -3.19
C TRP A 66 -12.90 4.73 -4.36
N ASN A 67 -13.84 4.04 -5.04
CA ASN A 67 -14.43 4.55 -6.27
C ASN A 67 -15.96 4.55 -6.32
N LEU A 68 -16.67 3.98 -5.33
CA LEU A 68 -18.12 3.78 -5.44
C LEU A 68 -18.89 5.08 -5.68
N SER A 69 -18.64 6.15 -4.91
CA SER A 69 -19.30 7.45 -5.11
C SER A 69 -18.99 8.02 -6.50
N PHE A 70 -17.72 7.95 -6.92
CA PHE A 70 -17.31 8.40 -8.25
C PHE A 70 -18.04 7.63 -9.37
N VAL A 71 -18.13 6.31 -9.24
CA VAL A 71 -18.82 5.43 -10.21
C VAL A 71 -20.31 5.73 -10.25
N LYS A 72 -20.97 5.88 -9.11
CA LYS A 72 -22.41 6.21 -9.05
C LYS A 72 -22.71 7.51 -9.79
N GLU A 73 -21.97 8.56 -9.54
CA GLU A 73 -22.14 9.85 -10.22
C GLU A 73 -21.89 9.72 -11.73
N LEU A 74 -20.83 9.00 -12.13
CA LEU A 74 -20.51 8.79 -13.54
C LEU A 74 -21.60 8.01 -14.28
N MET A 75 -22.12 6.91 -13.69
CA MET A 75 -23.15 6.08 -14.31
C MET A 75 -24.50 6.79 -14.38
N ALA A 76 -24.86 7.58 -13.37
CA ALA A 76 -26.09 8.38 -13.36
C ALA A 76 -26.15 9.41 -14.50
N ASP A 77 -25.02 9.87 -15.00
CA ASP A 77 -24.96 10.76 -16.17
C ASP A 77 -24.84 9.97 -17.47
N LEU A 78 -24.09 8.88 -17.50
CA LEU A 78 -23.94 8.03 -18.69
C LEU A 78 -25.26 7.43 -19.18
N ILE A 79 -26.14 6.99 -18.29
CA ILE A 79 -27.44 6.42 -18.67
C ILE A 79 -28.32 7.42 -19.48
N LYS A 80 -28.16 8.73 -19.23
CA LYS A 80 -28.91 9.79 -19.94
C LYS A 80 -28.47 9.92 -21.40
N ILE A 81 -27.20 9.61 -21.70
CA ILE A 81 -26.62 9.72 -23.04
C ILE A 81 -26.49 8.36 -23.74
N LEU A 82 -26.58 7.26 -22.99
CA LEU A 82 -26.58 5.88 -23.48
C LEU A 82 -27.87 5.14 -23.02
N PRO A 83 -29.08 5.63 -23.34
CA PRO A 83 -30.34 5.10 -22.78
C PRO A 83 -30.67 3.67 -23.25
N GLY A 84 -29.95 3.16 -24.24
CA GLY A 84 -30.11 1.79 -24.78
C GLY A 84 -29.11 0.80 -24.23
N ALA A 85 -28.16 1.24 -23.39
CA ALA A 85 -27.15 0.36 -22.80
C ALA A 85 -27.61 -0.18 -21.44
N ASP A 86 -27.29 -1.45 -21.14
CA ASP A 86 -27.49 -2.04 -19.84
C ASP A 86 -26.25 -1.79 -18.95
N PHE A 87 -26.46 -1.33 -17.71
CA PHE A 87 -25.38 -1.06 -16.75
C PHE A 87 -25.34 -2.13 -15.67
N TRP A 88 -24.17 -2.74 -15.46
CA TRP A 88 -23.91 -3.74 -14.44
C TRP A 88 -22.79 -3.28 -13.51
N ALA A 89 -22.95 -3.55 -12.23
CA ALA A 89 -21.91 -3.33 -11.23
C ALA A 89 -21.35 -4.66 -10.72
N GLY A 90 -20.13 -4.67 -10.21
CA GLY A 90 -19.53 -5.82 -9.55
C GLY A 90 -18.45 -5.37 -8.57
N GLY A 91 -18.01 -6.26 -7.71
CA GLY A 91 -16.97 -5.99 -6.72
C GLY A 91 -17.49 -5.92 -5.29
N PRO A 92 -16.58 -5.80 -4.29
CA PRO A 92 -16.91 -5.97 -2.87
C PRO A 92 -17.90 -4.91 -2.33
N GLU A 93 -17.90 -3.69 -2.88
CA GLU A 93 -18.75 -2.61 -2.38
C GLU A 93 -20.24 -2.76 -2.72
N VAL A 94 -20.58 -3.62 -3.65
CA VAL A 94 -21.97 -3.82 -4.10
C VAL A 94 -22.47 -5.26 -3.92
N SER A 95 -21.58 -6.19 -3.57
CA SER A 95 -21.92 -7.61 -3.45
C SER A 95 -22.73 -7.95 -2.19
N TYR A 96 -22.45 -7.31 -1.07
CA TYR A 96 -23.04 -7.67 0.23
C TYR A 96 -24.41 -7.01 0.48
N ASP A 97 -24.74 -5.92 -0.21
CA ASP A 97 -26.00 -5.19 -0.12
C ASP A 97 -26.64 -4.95 -1.51
N ALA A 98 -26.49 -5.92 -2.42
CA ALA A 98 -26.85 -5.80 -3.84
C ALA A 98 -28.31 -5.36 -4.08
N GLU A 99 -29.28 -5.89 -3.31
CA GLU A 99 -30.68 -5.49 -3.39
C GLU A 99 -30.89 -4.02 -3.01
N LYS A 100 -30.24 -3.60 -1.91
CA LYS A 100 -30.26 -2.20 -1.46
C LYS A 100 -29.59 -1.29 -2.50
N PHE A 101 -28.42 -1.68 -3.00
CA PHE A 101 -27.71 -0.94 -4.03
C PHE A 101 -28.59 -0.71 -5.26
N LEU A 102 -29.24 -1.75 -5.78
CA LEU A 102 -30.15 -1.63 -6.92
C LEU A 102 -31.40 -0.80 -6.59
N THR A 103 -31.92 -0.88 -5.36
CA THR A 103 -33.07 -0.05 -4.95
C THR A 103 -32.74 1.44 -4.99
N GLU A 104 -31.54 1.80 -4.54
CA GLU A 104 -31.07 3.18 -4.46
C GLU A 104 -30.52 3.73 -5.79
N ASN A 105 -30.12 2.85 -6.73
CA ASN A 105 -29.47 3.23 -7.99
C ASN A 105 -30.21 2.58 -9.17
N SER A 106 -31.27 3.25 -9.64
CA SER A 106 -32.19 2.73 -10.67
C SER A 106 -31.56 2.60 -12.05
N GLU A 107 -30.45 3.25 -12.31
CA GLU A 107 -29.66 3.19 -13.53
C GLU A 107 -29.03 1.82 -13.77
N PHE A 108 -28.81 1.02 -12.72
CA PHE A 108 -28.20 -0.29 -12.87
C PHE A 108 -29.25 -1.38 -13.15
N LYS A 109 -28.97 -2.18 -14.20
CA LYS A 109 -29.70 -3.39 -14.53
C LYS A 109 -29.47 -4.50 -13.52
N GLY A 110 -28.23 -4.62 -13.03
CA GLY A 110 -27.88 -5.65 -12.06
C GLY A 110 -26.48 -5.50 -11.45
N VAL A 111 -26.23 -6.43 -10.53
CA VAL A 111 -24.96 -6.58 -9.79
C VAL A 111 -24.46 -8.01 -9.96
N MET A 112 -23.21 -8.17 -10.35
CA MET A 112 -22.47 -9.43 -10.24
C MET A 112 -22.01 -9.58 -8.80
N VAL A 113 -22.47 -10.63 -8.11
CA VAL A 113 -22.29 -10.85 -6.67
C VAL A 113 -21.20 -11.89 -6.41
N GLY A 114 -20.21 -11.54 -5.61
CA GLY A 114 -19.11 -12.43 -5.25
C GLY A 114 -18.01 -12.49 -6.30
N GLU A 115 -17.48 -13.70 -6.56
CA GLU A 115 -16.45 -13.92 -7.59
C GLU A 115 -17.06 -13.70 -8.98
N GLY A 116 -16.38 -12.92 -9.79
CA GLY A 116 -16.96 -12.38 -11.01
C GLY A 116 -16.64 -13.20 -12.27
N GLU A 117 -15.62 -14.02 -12.29
CA GLU A 117 -15.04 -14.60 -13.50
C GLU A 117 -16.06 -15.47 -14.27
N GLU A 118 -16.64 -16.47 -13.62
CA GLU A 118 -17.67 -17.32 -14.23
C GLU A 118 -18.96 -16.52 -14.48
N THR A 119 -19.34 -15.66 -13.52
CA THR A 119 -20.56 -14.84 -13.62
C THR A 119 -20.49 -13.90 -14.81
N PHE A 120 -19.37 -13.23 -15.02
CA PHE A 120 -19.16 -12.35 -16.16
C PHE A 120 -19.15 -13.11 -17.49
N LYS A 121 -18.51 -14.29 -17.53
CA LYS A 121 -18.52 -15.14 -18.73
C LYS A 121 -19.96 -15.53 -19.14
N GLU A 122 -20.78 -15.99 -18.18
CA GLU A 122 -22.19 -16.30 -18.42
C GLU A 122 -23.00 -15.06 -18.85
N LEU A 123 -22.74 -13.91 -18.20
CA LEU A 123 -23.37 -12.64 -18.56
C LEU A 123 -22.99 -12.19 -19.99
N ALA A 124 -21.73 -12.34 -20.38
CA ALA A 124 -21.29 -12.06 -21.74
C ALA A 124 -22.01 -12.98 -22.75
N GLY A 125 -22.12 -14.27 -22.44
CA GLY A 125 -22.91 -15.23 -23.23
C GLY A 125 -24.36 -14.81 -23.37
N TYR A 126 -25.01 -14.36 -22.30
CA TYR A 126 -26.38 -13.87 -22.32
C TYR A 126 -26.59 -12.74 -23.35
N TYR A 127 -25.65 -11.84 -23.49
CA TYR A 127 -25.76 -10.73 -24.44
C TYR A 127 -25.34 -11.08 -25.86
N VAL A 128 -24.43 -12.03 -26.05
CA VAL A 128 -23.79 -12.31 -27.35
C VAL A 128 -24.44 -13.48 -28.08
N GLU A 129 -24.91 -14.49 -27.37
CA GLU A 129 -25.39 -15.73 -27.97
C GLU A 129 -26.82 -15.60 -28.55
N LYS A 130 -27.10 -16.39 -29.59
CA LYS A 130 -28.46 -16.42 -30.21
C LYS A 130 -29.53 -17.08 -29.33
N ASN A 131 -29.11 -18.04 -28.48
CA ASN A 131 -29.96 -18.75 -27.52
C ASN A 131 -29.33 -18.69 -26.12
N PRO A 132 -29.36 -17.50 -25.50
CA PRO A 132 -28.69 -17.32 -24.21
C PRO A 132 -29.43 -18.01 -23.08
N GLN A 133 -28.68 -18.36 -22.02
CA GLN A 133 -29.25 -18.72 -20.73
C GLN A 133 -30.09 -17.56 -20.19
N ASN A 134 -31.23 -17.84 -19.55
CA ASN A 134 -32.06 -16.78 -18.97
C ASN A 134 -31.40 -16.24 -17.67
N LEU A 135 -31.48 -14.92 -17.43
CA LEU A 135 -30.95 -14.30 -16.19
C LEU A 135 -31.49 -14.97 -14.92
N LYS A 136 -32.74 -15.45 -14.91
CA LYS A 136 -33.32 -16.14 -13.74
C LYS A 136 -32.61 -17.44 -13.36
N ASP A 137 -31.89 -18.07 -14.30
CA ASP A 137 -31.20 -19.35 -14.11
C ASP A 137 -29.68 -19.16 -13.87
N MET A 138 -29.20 -17.90 -13.94
CA MET A 138 -27.80 -17.53 -13.73
C MET A 138 -27.55 -17.26 -12.26
N THR A 139 -26.63 -17.99 -11.62
CA THR A 139 -26.20 -17.74 -10.24
C THR A 139 -25.15 -16.63 -10.17
N GLY A 140 -24.96 -16.02 -8.98
CA GLY A 140 -23.99 -14.96 -8.79
C GLY A 140 -24.42 -13.59 -9.32
N ILE A 141 -25.72 -13.38 -9.53
CA ILE A 141 -26.28 -12.08 -9.90
C ILE A 141 -27.44 -11.66 -9.02
N CYS A 142 -27.59 -10.34 -8.86
CA CYS A 142 -28.79 -9.68 -8.39
C CYS A 142 -29.22 -8.71 -9.50
N TYR A 143 -30.47 -8.77 -9.97
CA TYR A 143 -30.89 -8.02 -11.15
C TYR A 143 -32.31 -7.52 -11.08
N ARG A 144 -32.62 -6.55 -11.92
CA ARG A 144 -33.95 -5.93 -12.07
C ARG A 144 -34.77 -6.64 -13.15
N ASP A 145 -35.93 -7.14 -12.76
CA ASP A 145 -36.96 -7.74 -13.64
C ASP A 145 -38.25 -6.93 -13.49
N GLY A 146 -38.44 -5.96 -14.37
CA GLY A 146 -39.48 -4.93 -14.23
C GLY A 146 -39.28 -4.14 -12.94
N ASP A 147 -40.30 -4.10 -12.10
CA ASP A 147 -40.27 -3.40 -10.80
C ASP A 147 -39.68 -4.25 -9.65
N ARG A 148 -39.31 -5.50 -9.91
CA ARG A 148 -38.78 -6.41 -8.90
C ARG A 148 -37.27 -6.51 -8.99
N ILE A 149 -36.63 -6.62 -7.85
CA ILE A 149 -35.23 -6.98 -7.72
C ILE A 149 -35.15 -8.45 -7.31
N ILE A 150 -34.41 -9.26 -8.06
CA ILE A 150 -34.26 -10.69 -7.88
C ILE A 150 -32.80 -11.00 -7.58
N HIS A 151 -32.55 -11.68 -6.46
CA HIS A 151 -31.24 -12.15 -6.06
C HIS A 151 -31.15 -13.67 -6.28
N ASN A 152 -30.33 -14.13 -7.21
CA ASN A 152 -30.19 -15.55 -7.56
C ASN A 152 -29.21 -16.34 -6.68
N GLY A 153 -28.78 -15.74 -5.55
CA GLY A 153 -27.84 -16.35 -4.63
C GLY A 153 -26.37 -16.21 -5.07
N TRP A 154 -25.50 -16.62 -4.16
CA TRP A 154 -24.06 -16.61 -4.37
C TRP A 154 -23.63 -17.83 -5.19
N ARG A 155 -22.66 -17.64 -6.08
CA ARG A 155 -22.05 -18.74 -6.83
C ARG A 155 -21.17 -19.59 -5.91
N GLN A 156 -21.02 -20.86 -6.26
CA GLN A 156 -19.99 -21.69 -5.64
C GLN A 156 -18.60 -21.17 -6.02
N ILE A 157 -17.67 -21.32 -5.11
CA ILE A 157 -16.28 -20.89 -5.33
C ILE A 157 -15.64 -21.72 -6.45
N MET A 158 -14.89 -21.00 -7.30
CA MET A 158 -14.21 -21.61 -8.45
C MET A 158 -12.83 -22.18 -8.10
N ASP A 159 -12.29 -23.04 -8.99
CA ASP A 159 -10.88 -23.42 -8.98
C ASP A 159 -10.04 -22.25 -9.48
N LEU A 160 -9.18 -21.71 -8.62
CA LEU A 160 -8.34 -20.55 -8.92
C LEU A 160 -7.34 -20.83 -10.06
N SER A 161 -6.94 -22.10 -10.25
CA SER A 161 -6.05 -22.52 -11.34
C SER A 161 -6.70 -22.44 -12.72
N SER A 162 -8.03 -22.27 -12.80
CA SER A 162 -8.74 -22.10 -14.06
C SER A 162 -8.67 -20.67 -14.63
N ILE A 163 -8.24 -19.68 -13.83
CA ILE A 163 -8.07 -18.31 -14.29
C ILE A 163 -6.84 -18.22 -15.19
N PRO A 164 -6.97 -17.74 -16.45
CA PRO A 164 -5.84 -17.62 -17.37
C PRO A 164 -4.82 -16.57 -16.90
N PHE A 165 -3.56 -16.74 -17.26
CA PHE A 165 -2.53 -15.73 -17.05
C PHE A 165 -2.76 -14.51 -17.97
N ILE A 166 -2.91 -13.33 -17.40
CA ILE A 166 -3.31 -12.12 -18.12
C ILE A 166 -2.13 -11.34 -18.73
N TYR A 167 -0.93 -11.47 -18.20
CA TYR A 167 0.24 -10.65 -18.56
C TYR A 167 0.99 -11.17 -19.79
N LYS A 168 0.26 -11.40 -20.91
CA LYS A 168 0.89 -11.84 -22.16
C LYS A 168 1.67 -10.72 -22.87
N ASP A 169 1.22 -9.48 -22.69
CA ASP A 169 1.87 -8.24 -23.16
C ASP A 169 1.98 -7.25 -21.99
N LEU A 170 3.22 -6.89 -21.65
CA LEU A 170 3.51 -5.93 -20.57
C LEU A 170 3.46 -4.47 -21.02
N SER A 171 3.27 -4.19 -22.32
CA SER A 171 3.25 -2.82 -22.83
C SER A 171 2.12 -1.97 -22.23
N GLU A 172 0.98 -2.59 -21.93
CA GLU A 172 -0.18 -1.96 -21.29
C GLU A 172 0.05 -1.63 -19.82
N PHE A 173 1.01 -2.33 -19.18
CA PHE A 173 1.34 -2.19 -17.76
C PHE A 173 2.59 -1.34 -17.51
N LYS A 174 3.11 -0.66 -18.53
CA LYS A 174 4.29 0.19 -18.38
C LYS A 174 4.07 1.27 -17.32
N ASN A 175 4.99 1.36 -16.36
CA ASN A 175 4.92 2.26 -15.20
C ASN A 175 3.74 1.97 -14.26
N ARG A 176 3.23 0.74 -14.25
CA ARG A 176 2.20 0.27 -13.32
C ARG A 176 2.73 -0.85 -12.44
N ILE A 177 2.14 -1.00 -11.26
CA ILE A 177 2.38 -2.14 -10.39
C ILE A 177 1.69 -3.37 -11.01
N ILE A 178 2.41 -4.47 -11.12
CA ILE A 178 1.85 -5.76 -11.50
C ILE A 178 1.25 -6.40 -10.25
N TYR A 179 -0.04 -6.74 -10.31
CA TYR A 179 -0.71 -7.48 -9.26
C TYR A 179 -0.82 -8.95 -9.65
N TYR A 180 -0.53 -9.84 -8.72
CA TYR A 180 -0.55 -11.27 -8.94
C TYR A 180 -1.28 -11.99 -7.81
N GLU A 181 -2.11 -12.99 -8.13
CA GLU A 181 -2.86 -13.80 -7.18
C GLU A 181 -2.42 -15.27 -7.26
N SER A 182 -1.81 -15.79 -6.19
CA SER A 182 -1.46 -17.19 -6.07
C SER A 182 -2.40 -17.97 -5.15
N SER A 183 -3.13 -17.26 -4.30
CA SER A 183 -4.15 -17.83 -3.42
C SER A 183 -5.28 -16.84 -3.16
N ARG A 184 -6.47 -17.36 -2.88
CA ARG A 184 -7.67 -16.58 -2.55
C ARG A 184 -8.34 -17.14 -1.29
N GLY A 185 -8.91 -16.23 -0.47
CA GLY A 185 -9.45 -16.55 0.85
C GLY A 185 -8.44 -16.31 1.98
N CYS A 186 -8.91 -16.39 3.23
CA CYS A 186 -8.07 -16.21 4.42
C CYS A 186 -8.51 -17.17 5.53
N PRO A 187 -7.59 -17.86 6.25
CA PRO A 187 -7.97 -18.77 7.33
C PRO A 187 -8.42 -18.06 8.61
N PHE A 188 -8.09 -16.77 8.74
CA PHE A 188 -8.36 -15.97 9.92
C PHE A 188 -9.79 -15.41 9.94
N SER A 189 -10.22 -14.92 11.13
CA SER A 189 -11.58 -14.46 11.38
C SER A 189 -11.63 -12.99 11.80
N CYS A 190 -10.65 -12.19 11.41
CA CYS A 190 -10.58 -10.77 11.80
C CYS A 190 -11.88 -10.04 11.45
N SER A 191 -12.55 -9.48 12.47
CA SER A 191 -13.91 -8.95 12.35
C SER A 191 -14.02 -7.73 11.41
N TYR A 192 -12.94 -6.98 11.22
CA TYR A 192 -12.88 -5.79 10.35
C TYR A 192 -12.59 -6.12 8.88
N CYS A 193 -12.23 -7.38 8.55
CA CYS A 193 -11.70 -7.74 7.24
C CYS A 193 -12.72 -8.54 6.40
N LEU A 194 -12.97 -8.14 5.16
CA LEU A 194 -13.85 -8.87 4.24
C LEU A 194 -13.29 -10.25 3.85
N SER A 195 -11.97 -10.41 3.80
CA SER A 195 -11.35 -11.70 3.45
C SER A 195 -11.59 -12.78 4.50
N SER A 196 -12.05 -12.42 5.70
CA SER A 196 -12.44 -13.36 6.75
C SER A 196 -13.81 -14.02 6.51
N ILE A 197 -14.60 -13.53 5.56
CA ILE A 197 -15.93 -14.03 5.24
C ILE A 197 -15.82 -15.31 4.42
N ASP A 198 -14.98 -15.30 3.38
CA ASP A 198 -14.66 -16.51 2.60
C ASP A 198 -13.47 -17.24 3.23
N LYS A 199 -13.78 -18.27 4.05
CA LYS A 199 -12.78 -19.09 4.73
C LYS A 199 -12.25 -20.25 3.89
N LYS A 200 -12.70 -20.40 2.65
CA LYS A 200 -12.26 -21.48 1.79
C LYS A 200 -11.00 -21.06 1.05
N LEU A 201 -9.88 -21.39 1.66
CA LEU A 201 -8.57 -21.20 1.04
C LEU A 201 -8.42 -22.03 -0.22
N ARG A 202 -7.98 -21.38 -1.28
CA ARG A 202 -7.67 -21.97 -2.59
C ARG A 202 -6.31 -21.48 -3.03
N PHE A 203 -5.55 -22.37 -3.60
CA PHE A 203 -4.21 -22.10 -4.11
C PHE A 203 -4.15 -22.48 -5.57
N ARG A 204 -3.53 -21.65 -6.38
CA ARG A 204 -3.16 -22.01 -7.74
C ARG A 204 -2.14 -23.15 -7.71
N ASP A 205 -2.13 -23.97 -8.75
CA ASP A 205 -1.11 -24.97 -8.91
C ASP A 205 0.28 -24.36 -8.88
N THR A 206 1.14 -24.87 -8.00
CA THR A 206 2.47 -24.28 -7.72
C THR A 206 3.38 -24.27 -8.95
N GLU A 207 3.29 -25.28 -9.83
CA GLU A 207 4.10 -25.31 -11.05
C GLU A 207 3.60 -24.28 -12.08
N THR A 208 2.31 -24.00 -12.10
CA THR A 208 1.73 -22.91 -12.87
C THR A 208 2.21 -21.55 -12.34
N VAL A 209 2.16 -21.35 -11.02
CA VAL A 209 2.67 -20.13 -10.37
C VAL A 209 4.14 -19.89 -10.73
N LYS A 210 5.00 -20.90 -10.63
CA LYS A 210 6.42 -20.78 -10.98
C LYS A 210 6.65 -20.33 -12.42
N LYS A 211 5.88 -20.89 -13.38
CA LYS A 211 5.97 -20.49 -14.79
C LYS A 211 5.57 -19.05 -15.01
N GLU A 212 4.53 -18.59 -14.33
CA GLU A 212 4.03 -17.22 -14.41
C GLU A 212 5.01 -16.23 -13.76
N LEU A 213 5.64 -16.61 -12.63
CA LEU A 213 6.70 -15.81 -11.99
C LEU A 213 7.95 -15.73 -12.87
N GLN A 214 8.33 -16.83 -13.55
CA GLN A 214 9.43 -16.82 -14.50
C GLN A 214 9.22 -15.80 -15.61
N PHE A 215 7.98 -15.68 -16.11
CA PHE A 215 7.66 -14.63 -17.09
C PHE A 215 7.99 -13.23 -16.59
N PHE A 216 7.64 -12.90 -15.33
CA PHE A 216 7.97 -11.59 -14.76
C PHE A 216 9.48 -11.40 -14.57
N ILE A 217 10.17 -12.45 -14.13
CA ILE A 217 11.63 -12.46 -13.94
C ILE A 217 12.35 -12.25 -15.29
N ASP A 218 11.97 -12.98 -16.34
CA ASP A 218 12.57 -12.88 -17.67
C ASP A 218 12.37 -11.50 -18.30
N ASN A 219 11.20 -10.88 -18.05
CA ASN A 219 10.86 -9.54 -18.52
C ASN A 219 11.37 -8.42 -17.62
N LYS A 220 12.10 -8.72 -16.55
CA LYS A 220 12.64 -7.75 -15.57
C LYS A 220 11.58 -6.78 -15.06
N VAL A 221 10.40 -7.30 -14.73
CA VAL A 221 9.32 -6.51 -14.12
C VAL A 221 9.84 -5.90 -12.81
N PRO A 222 9.78 -4.57 -12.62
CA PRO A 222 10.38 -3.95 -11.44
C PRO A 222 9.74 -4.41 -10.13
N GLN A 223 8.41 -4.56 -10.11
CA GLN A 223 7.68 -4.98 -8.92
C GLN A 223 6.46 -5.83 -9.27
N VAL A 224 6.29 -6.95 -8.54
CA VAL A 224 5.11 -7.80 -8.53
C VAL A 224 4.53 -7.80 -7.12
N LYS A 225 3.31 -7.27 -6.95
CA LYS A 225 2.61 -7.29 -5.67
C LYS A 225 1.61 -8.44 -5.65
N PHE A 226 1.81 -9.36 -4.71
CA PHE A 226 0.83 -10.42 -4.44
C PHE A 226 -0.39 -9.82 -3.75
N VAL A 227 -1.59 -10.24 -4.19
CA VAL A 227 -2.86 -9.83 -3.57
C VAL A 227 -3.40 -10.89 -2.59
N ASP A 228 -2.64 -11.93 -2.38
CA ASP A 228 -2.87 -12.97 -1.37
C ASP A 228 -2.98 -12.35 0.04
N ARG A 229 -4.03 -12.65 0.79
CA ARG A 229 -4.33 -11.96 2.07
C ARG A 229 -3.48 -12.40 3.26
N THR A 230 -2.96 -13.59 3.22
CA THR A 230 -1.97 -14.12 4.16
C THR A 230 -1.16 -15.14 3.40
N PHE A 231 -0.20 -14.66 2.65
CA PHE A 231 0.56 -15.46 1.70
C PHE A 231 1.17 -16.72 2.33
N ASN A 232 1.70 -16.58 3.56
CA ASN A 232 2.37 -17.68 4.27
C ASN A 232 1.45 -18.55 5.13
N CYS A 233 0.13 -18.50 4.92
CA CYS A 233 -0.81 -19.34 5.66
C CYS A 233 -0.67 -20.84 5.32
N LYS A 234 -0.06 -21.18 4.18
CA LYS A 234 0.30 -22.55 3.78
C LYS A 234 1.80 -22.62 3.51
N HIS A 235 2.54 -23.17 4.48
CA HIS A 235 4.00 -23.24 4.49
C HIS A 235 4.61 -23.79 3.18
N ASP A 236 4.14 -24.96 2.72
CA ASP A 236 4.72 -25.60 1.51
C ASP A 236 4.54 -24.73 0.26
N HIS A 237 3.42 -24.03 0.14
CA HIS A 237 3.14 -23.11 -0.97
C HIS A 237 4.07 -21.90 -0.94
N ALA A 238 4.15 -21.23 0.20
CA ALA A 238 5.00 -20.05 0.39
C ALA A 238 6.48 -20.41 0.16
N MET A 239 6.93 -21.50 0.77
CA MET A 239 8.31 -21.95 0.66
C MET A 239 8.70 -22.32 -0.77
N ALA A 240 7.81 -22.99 -1.53
CA ALA A 240 8.05 -23.32 -2.93
C ALA A 240 8.20 -22.07 -3.81
N ILE A 241 7.44 -21.01 -3.53
CA ILE A 241 7.51 -19.75 -4.25
C ILE A 241 8.78 -18.97 -3.86
N TRP A 242 9.05 -18.80 -2.55
CA TRP A 242 10.23 -18.07 -2.08
C TRP A 242 11.55 -18.70 -2.56
N LYS A 243 11.67 -20.03 -2.50
CA LYS A 243 12.84 -20.73 -3.08
C LYS A 243 12.97 -20.47 -4.57
N TYR A 244 11.85 -20.56 -5.30
CA TYR A 244 11.86 -20.36 -6.74
C TYR A 244 12.35 -18.96 -7.13
N ILE A 245 11.80 -17.91 -6.52
CA ILE A 245 12.21 -16.53 -6.83
C ILE A 245 13.64 -16.22 -6.37
N ASN A 246 14.13 -16.83 -5.29
CA ASN A 246 15.51 -16.71 -4.84
C ASN A 246 16.49 -17.38 -5.82
N GLU A 247 16.20 -18.62 -6.25
CA GLU A 247 17.01 -19.37 -7.20
C GLU A 247 17.07 -18.76 -8.61
N HIS A 248 16.02 -18.02 -9.01
CA HIS A 248 15.88 -17.42 -10.34
C HIS A 248 15.99 -15.90 -10.35
N ASP A 249 16.51 -15.30 -9.27
CA ASP A 249 16.62 -13.84 -9.14
C ASP A 249 17.40 -13.22 -10.30
N ASN A 250 16.81 -12.21 -10.93
CA ASN A 250 17.40 -11.47 -12.05
C ASN A 250 18.13 -10.18 -11.62
N GLY A 251 18.21 -9.90 -10.31
CA GLY A 251 18.80 -8.69 -9.74
C GLY A 251 17.94 -7.41 -9.88
N VAL A 252 16.70 -7.51 -10.40
CA VAL A 252 15.81 -6.37 -10.66
C VAL A 252 14.46 -6.51 -9.97
N THR A 253 13.77 -7.64 -10.21
CA THR A 253 12.38 -7.83 -9.78
C THR A 253 12.27 -7.87 -8.24
N ASN A 254 11.34 -7.10 -7.71
CA ASN A 254 10.91 -7.13 -6.31
C ASN A 254 9.54 -7.80 -6.19
N PHE A 255 9.37 -8.66 -5.20
CA PHE A 255 8.10 -9.32 -4.90
C PHE A 255 7.57 -8.87 -3.54
N HIS A 256 6.35 -8.35 -3.51
CA HIS A 256 5.72 -7.84 -2.30
C HIS A 256 4.64 -8.82 -1.80
N PHE A 257 4.73 -9.20 -0.53
CA PHE A 257 3.84 -10.17 0.12
C PHE A 257 3.18 -9.59 1.38
N GLU A 258 1.86 -9.84 1.55
CA GLU A 258 1.17 -9.65 2.82
C GLU A 258 1.28 -10.96 3.64
N ILE A 259 1.88 -10.91 4.82
CA ILE A 259 2.14 -12.09 5.65
C ILE A 259 1.65 -11.94 7.09
N SER A 260 1.54 -13.07 7.80
CA SER A 260 1.47 -13.13 9.26
C SER A 260 2.84 -13.58 9.79
N ALA A 261 3.60 -12.66 10.40
CA ALA A 261 4.99 -12.95 10.77
C ALA A 261 5.11 -14.07 11.82
N ASP A 262 4.13 -14.16 12.74
CA ASP A 262 4.06 -15.20 13.77
C ASP A 262 3.83 -16.63 13.22
N LEU A 263 3.48 -16.78 11.94
CA LEU A 263 3.40 -18.07 11.25
C LEU A 263 4.75 -18.54 10.68
N LEU A 264 5.71 -17.63 10.51
CA LEU A 264 7.00 -17.96 9.91
C LEU A 264 7.75 -19.00 10.74
N ARG A 265 8.36 -19.96 10.03
CA ARG A 265 9.17 -21.05 10.56
C ARG A 265 10.66 -20.81 10.31
N GLU A 266 11.47 -21.58 10.99
CA GLU A 266 12.94 -21.48 10.88
C GLU A 266 13.44 -21.65 9.44
N GLU A 267 12.88 -22.60 8.70
CA GLU A 267 13.29 -22.88 7.32
C GLU A 267 12.99 -21.70 6.38
N GLU A 268 11.86 -20.99 6.61
CA GLU A 268 11.48 -19.80 5.83
C GLU A 268 12.40 -18.62 6.15
N LEU A 269 12.72 -18.42 7.43
CA LEU A 269 13.65 -17.36 7.85
C LEU A 269 15.06 -17.63 7.31
N GLN A 270 15.49 -18.89 7.27
CA GLN A 270 16.78 -19.25 6.72
C GLN A 270 16.82 -19.00 5.19
N GLU A 271 15.75 -19.32 4.46
CA GLU A 271 15.64 -19.00 3.02
C GLU A 271 15.70 -17.48 2.80
N MET A 272 14.91 -16.72 3.56
CA MET A 272 14.87 -15.25 3.49
C MET A 272 16.24 -14.61 3.75
N SER A 273 17.04 -15.16 4.66
CA SER A 273 18.37 -14.62 4.99
C SER A 273 19.37 -14.69 3.84
N THR A 274 19.13 -15.56 2.85
CA THR A 274 20.00 -15.76 1.68
C THR A 274 19.58 -14.93 0.47
N MET A 275 18.42 -14.27 0.53
CA MET A 275 17.88 -13.48 -0.57
C MET A 275 18.69 -12.21 -0.81
N ARG A 276 18.76 -11.78 -2.07
CA ARG A 276 19.32 -10.47 -2.44
C ARG A 276 18.58 -9.34 -1.72
N PRO A 277 19.29 -8.29 -1.25
CA PRO A 277 18.63 -7.09 -0.74
C PRO A 277 17.61 -6.53 -1.74
N GLY A 278 16.37 -6.35 -1.28
CA GLY A 278 15.25 -5.86 -2.09
C GLY A 278 14.62 -6.89 -3.05
N LEU A 279 14.94 -8.20 -2.95
CA LEU A 279 14.21 -9.24 -3.69
C LEU A 279 12.76 -9.35 -3.20
N ILE A 280 12.53 -9.32 -1.89
CA ILE A 280 11.20 -9.33 -1.30
C ILE A 280 10.94 -8.13 -0.41
N GLN A 281 9.68 -7.78 -0.29
CA GLN A 281 9.13 -6.83 0.66
C GLN A 281 7.98 -7.50 1.40
N LEU A 282 7.91 -7.31 2.71
CA LEU A 282 6.90 -7.92 3.58
C LEU A 282 6.01 -6.84 4.20
N GLU A 283 4.70 -6.97 4.01
CA GLU A 283 3.67 -6.20 4.69
C GLU A 283 3.10 -7.07 5.83
N ILE A 284 3.22 -6.58 7.07
CA ILE A 284 2.95 -7.34 8.29
C ILE A 284 1.93 -6.58 9.12
N GLY A 285 0.69 -7.05 9.15
CA GLY A 285 -0.34 -6.46 9.98
C GLY A 285 -0.12 -6.78 11.46
N VAL A 286 0.13 -5.78 12.30
CA VAL A 286 0.07 -5.88 13.77
C VAL A 286 -1.31 -5.48 14.26
N GLN A 287 -1.80 -4.36 13.81
CA GLN A 287 -3.08 -3.71 14.07
C GLN A 287 -3.16 -3.07 15.46
N SER A 288 -2.79 -3.75 16.53
CA SER A 288 -2.71 -3.30 17.92
C SER A 288 -1.83 -4.26 18.73
N THR A 289 -1.20 -3.78 19.80
CA THR A 289 -0.52 -4.63 20.79
C THR A 289 -1.36 -4.86 22.05
N ASN A 290 -2.55 -4.23 22.13
CA ASN A 290 -3.51 -4.41 23.22
C ASN A 290 -4.21 -5.78 23.10
N SER A 291 -4.01 -6.65 24.09
CA SER A 291 -4.54 -8.01 24.09
C SER A 291 -6.08 -8.07 24.06
N ASP A 292 -6.78 -7.11 24.66
CA ASP A 292 -8.24 -7.07 24.68
C ASP A 292 -8.78 -6.61 23.32
N THR A 293 -8.11 -5.66 22.68
CA THR A 293 -8.37 -5.26 21.29
C THR A 293 -8.21 -6.45 20.35
N ILE A 294 -7.08 -7.16 20.42
CA ILE A 294 -6.79 -8.33 19.57
C ILE A 294 -7.86 -9.41 19.70
N LYS A 295 -8.32 -9.70 20.93
CA LYS A 295 -9.43 -10.63 21.17
C LYS A 295 -10.75 -10.12 20.59
N ALA A 296 -11.08 -8.84 20.81
CA ALA A 296 -12.34 -8.24 20.36
C ALA A 296 -12.46 -8.20 18.83
N ILE A 297 -11.36 -8.00 18.12
CA ILE A 297 -11.34 -8.03 16.65
C ILE A 297 -11.17 -9.45 16.08
N HIS A 298 -11.25 -10.48 16.91
CA HIS A 298 -11.11 -11.90 16.54
C HIS A 298 -9.78 -12.21 15.78
N ARG A 299 -8.73 -11.47 16.10
CA ARG A 299 -7.42 -11.68 15.50
C ARG A 299 -6.62 -12.68 16.33
N THR A 300 -5.96 -13.62 15.66
CA THR A 300 -4.97 -14.50 16.26
C THR A 300 -3.59 -13.92 15.98
N MET A 301 -2.89 -13.45 17.00
CA MET A 301 -1.54 -12.91 16.90
C MET A 301 -0.84 -13.03 18.26
N ASP A 302 0.41 -13.45 18.26
CA ASP A 302 1.33 -13.40 19.40
C ASP A 302 2.35 -12.30 19.13
N PHE A 303 2.22 -11.16 19.82
CA PHE A 303 3.07 -9.99 19.58
C PHE A 303 4.53 -10.25 19.94
N GLU A 304 4.84 -10.96 21.03
CA GLU A 304 6.21 -11.25 21.41
C GLU A 304 6.91 -12.16 20.38
N LYS A 305 6.20 -13.14 19.85
CA LYS A 305 6.69 -13.98 18.76
C LYS A 305 6.91 -13.16 17.48
N LEU A 306 5.92 -12.32 17.10
CA LEU A 306 6.01 -11.43 15.95
C LEU A 306 7.23 -10.53 16.07
N LYS A 307 7.41 -9.88 17.22
CA LYS A 307 8.57 -9.03 17.53
C LYS A 307 9.89 -9.75 17.30
N GLY A 308 10.06 -10.94 17.88
CA GLY A 308 11.30 -11.71 17.72
C GLY A 308 11.59 -12.09 16.25
N ILE A 309 10.55 -12.33 15.47
CA ILE A 309 10.67 -12.62 14.03
C ILE A 309 11.02 -11.36 13.24
N VAL A 310 10.35 -10.24 13.49
CA VAL A 310 10.62 -8.94 12.84
C VAL A 310 12.05 -8.49 13.12
N ASP A 311 12.51 -8.56 14.38
CA ASP A 311 13.89 -8.24 14.76
C ASP A 311 14.90 -9.13 14.01
N ARG A 312 14.59 -10.41 13.88
CA ARG A 312 15.45 -11.34 13.16
C ARG A 312 15.52 -11.05 11.67
N ILE A 313 14.39 -10.76 11.02
CA ILE A 313 14.35 -10.35 9.60
C ILE A 313 15.10 -9.01 9.44
N HIS A 314 14.93 -8.08 10.38
CA HIS A 314 15.66 -6.81 10.37
C HIS A 314 17.19 -7.04 10.40
N SER A 315 17.67 -8.02 11.18
CA SER A 315 19.08 -8.35 11.27
C SER A 315 19.70 -8.89 9.99
N PHE A 316 18.90 -9.37 9.04
CA PHE A 316 19.38 -9.82 7.72
C PHE A 316 19.81 -8.64 6.82
N GLY A 317 19.20 -7.45 7.02
CA GLY A 317 19.52 -6.24 6.27
C GLY A 317 19.15 -6.28 4.78
N ASN A 318 18.29 -7.21 4.36
CA ASN A 318 17.98 -7.46 2.95
C ASN A 318 16.49 -7.35 2.59
N ILE A 319 15.58 -7.23 3.57
CA ILE A 319 14.13 -7.25 3.37
C ILE A 319 13.52 -5.95 3.89
N HIS A 320 12.73 -5.28 3.07
CA HIS A 320 11.90 -4.16 3.47
C HIS A 320 10.70 -4.66 4.27
N GLN A 321 10.55 -4.22 5.50
CA GLN A 321 9.45 -4.54 6.38
C GLN A 321 8.50 -3.34 6.52
N HIS A 322 7.21 -3.58 6.27
CA HIS A 322 6.13 -2.64 6.43
C HIS A 322 5.20 -3.16 7.53
N LEU A 323 5.04 -2.42 8.61
CA LEU A 323 4.20 -2.79 9.75
C LEU A 323 2.97 -1.86 9.82
N ASP A 324 1.80 -2.46 10.14
CA ASP A 324 0.52 -1.74 10.15
C ASP A 324 -0.12 -1.70 11.53
N LEU A 325 -0.66 -0.53 11.89
CA LEU A 325 -1.55 -0.31 13.03
C LEU A 325 -2.90 0.26 12.56
N ILE A 326 -3.98 -0.03 13.30
CA ILE A 326 -5.32 0.50 13.02
C ILE A 326 -5.85 1.23 14.26
N ALA A 327 -6.05 2.54 14.15
CA ALA A 327 -6.70 3.35 15.16
C ALA A 327 -8.24 3.19 15.12
N GLY A 328 -8.88 3.27 16.29
CA GLY A 328 -10.33 3.17 16.43
C GLY A 328 -10.87 1.75 16.54
N LEU A 329 -10.02 0.78 16.86
CA LEU A 329 -10.42 -0.57 17.18
C LEU A 329 -11.11 -0.62 18.56
N PRO A 330 -11.99 -1.62 18.84
CA PRO A 330 -12.60 -1.81 20.15
C PRO A 330 -11.55 -2.00 21.27
N TYR A 331 -11.84 -1.48 22.47
CA TYR A 331 -10.99 -1.54 23.67
C TYR A 331 -9.65 -0.80 23.55
N GLU A 332 -9.47 0.05 22.54
CA GLU A 332 -8.26 0.82 22.36
C GLU A 332 -8.58 2.31 22.42
N ASP A 333 -8.18 2.95 23.52
CA ASP A 333 -8.23 4.39 23.72
C ASP A 333 -6.94 5.05 23.20
N TYR A 334 -6.83 6.35 23.38
CA TYR A 334 -5.69 7.14 22.91
C TYR A 334 -4.36 6.68 23.51
N ASP A 335 -4.33 6.42 24.82
CA ASP A 335 -3.12 6.02 25.52
C ASP A 335 -2.71 4.56 25.15
N SER A 336 -3.69 3.69 24.99
CA SER A 336 -3.47 2.32 24.50
C SER A 336 -2.92 2.31 23.07
N PHE A 337 -3.46 3.16 22.18
CA PHE A 337 -2.92 3.30 20.82
C PHE A 337 -1.50 3.86 20.82
N ARG A 338 -1.21 4.87 21.68
CA ARG A 338 0.14 5.39 21.88
C ARG A 338 1.10 4.28 22.30
N HIS A 339 0.67 3.38 23.17
CA HIS A 339 1.47 2.23 23.59
C HIS A 339 1.74 1.29 22.41
N SER A 340 0.69 0.90 21.67
CA SER A 340 0.82 0.08 20.46
C SER A 340 1.76 0.71 19.42
N PHE A 341 1.67 2.04 19.24
CA PHE A 341 2.57 2.77 18.35
C PHE A 341 4.03 2.64 18.79
N ASN A 342 4.32 2.90 20.05
CA ASN A 342 5.70 2.85 20.58
C ASN A 342 6.29 1.43 20.50
N ASP A 343 5.48 0.41 20.79
CA ASP A 343 5.89 -0.99 20.65
C ASP A 343 6.32 -1.33 19.22
N VAL A 344 5.51 -0.92 18.23
CA VAL A 344 5.79 -1.22 16.82
C VAL A 344 6.88 -0.32 16.25
N TYR A 345 6.93 0.94 16.66
CA TYR A 345 8.01 1.87 16.27
C TYR A 345 9.39 1.38 16.75
N ALA A 346 9.46 0.78 17.94
CA ALA A 346 10.70 0.23 18.48
C ALA A 346 11.29 -0.92 17.64
N LEU A 347 10.47 -1.57 16.79
CA LEU A 347 10.94 -2.58 15.83
C LEU A 347 11.64 -1.97 14.60
N LYS A 348 11.64 -0.63 14.47
CA LYS A 348 12.31 0.11 13.39
C LYS A 348 11.97 -0.41 11.98
N PRO A 349 10.68 -0.61 11.64
CA PRO A 349 10.31 -0.99 10.28
C PRO A 349 10.73 0.08 9.28
N GLN A 350 10.97 -0.29 8.02
CA GLN A 350 11.24 0.69 6.97
C GLN A 350 10.01 1.53 6.65
N GLN A 351 8.81 1.00 6.90
CA GLN A 351 7.55 1.73 6.80
C GLN A 351 6.63 1.37 7.95
N LEU A 352 6.05 2.37 8.60
CA LEU A 352 5.02 2.24 9.64
C LEU A 352 3.73 2.89 9.16
N GLN A 353 2.73 2.06 8.86
CA GLN A 353 1.43 2.56 8.41
C GLN A 353 0.46 2.70 9.58
N LEU A 354 -0.05 3.89 9.78
CA LEU A 354 -1.17 4.13 10.68
C LEU A 354 -2.45 4.19 9.88
N GLY A 355 -3.30 3.17 10.02
CA GLY A 355 -4.63 3.12 9.42
C GLY A 355 -5.70 3.56 10.41
N PHE A 356 -6.89 3.86 9.90
CA PHE A 356 -8.09 4.08 10.70
C PHE A 356 -9.11 3.01 10.36
N LEU A 357 -9.82 2.50 11.37
CA LEU A 357 -10.84 1.47 11.17
C LEU A 357 -11.84 1.91 10.11
N LYS A 358 -12.04 1.05 9.13
CA LYS A 358 -13.07 1.19 8.09
C LYS A 358 -14.13 0.14 8.32
N VAL A 359 -15.38 0.56 8.48
CA VAL A 359 -16.51 -0.34 8.72
C VAL A 359 -17.02 -0.84 7.38
N LEU A 360 -16.39 -1.91 6.89
CA LEU A 360 -16.67 -2.45 5.56
C LEU A 360 -18.03 -3.16 5.52
N LYS A 361 -18.78 -2.96 4.44
CA LYS A 361 -20.05 -3.65 4.21
C LYS A 361 -19.84 -5.17 4.18
N GLY A 362 -20.69 -5.89 4.90
CA GLY A 362 -20.60 -7.35 5.04
C GLY A 362 -19.55 -7.82 6.04
N SER A 363 -18.70 -6.95 6.61
CA SER A 363 -17.78 -7.35 7.68
C SER A 363 -18.51 -7.62 8.99
N HIS A 364 -17.96 -8.50 9.82
CA HIS A 364 -18.49 -8.75 11.16
C HIS A 364 -18.41 -7.51 12.06
N MET A 365 -17.44 -6.64 11.86
CA MET A 365 -17.32 -5.36 12.56
C MET A 365 -18.54 -4.46 12.34
N MET A 366 -19.14 -4.50 11.15
CA MET A 366 -20.37 -3.73 10.86
C MET A 366 -21.53 -4.17 11.77
N GLU A 367 -21.65 -5.46 12.06
CA GLU A 367 -22.66 -6.00 12.98
C GLU A 367 -22.39 -5.58 14.43
N MET A 368 -21.11 -5.44 14.80
CA MET A 368 -20.68 -5.10 16.16
C MET A 368 -20.68 -3.58 16.45
N CYS A 369 -20.93 -2.72 15.47
CA CYS A 369 -20.88 -1.26 15.64
C CYS A 369 -21.73 -0.75 16.82
N ARG A 370 -22.94 -1.29 16.97
CA ARG A 370 -23.83 -0.89 18.07
C ARG A 370 -23.27 -1.28 19.44
N GLU A 371 -22.70 -2.46 19.54
CA GLU A 371 -22.11 -2.97 20.79
C GLU A 371 -20.92 -2.13 21.21
N TYR A 372 -20.04 -1.78 20.27
CA TYR A 372 -18.81 -1.03 20.54
C TYR A 372 -18.98 0.49 20.42
N GLY A 373 -20.21 0.96 20.14
CA GLY A 373 -20.49 2.38 19.97
C GLY A 373 -19.68 3.03 18.84
N ILE A 374 -19.39 2.26 17.77
CA ILE A 374 -18.62 2.75 16.64
C ILE A 374 -19.50 3.66 15.80
N VAL A 375 -19.07 4.89 15.65
CA VAL A 375 -19.63 5.89 14.73
C VAL A 375 -18.63 6.05 13.58
N TYR A 376 -19.12 6.01 12.35
CA TYR A 376 -18.28 6.07 11.15
C TYR A 376 -18.91 6.93 10.06
N LYS A 377 -18.12 7.33 9.06
CA LYS A 377 -18.59 8.12 7.91
C LYS A 377 -19.66 7.39 7.12
N THR A 378 -20.69 8.10 6.70
CA THR A 378 -21.80 7.55 5.90
C THR A 378 -21.34 7.13 4.50
N GLN A 379 -20.38 7.86 3.95
CA GLN A 379 -19.81 7.57 2.64
C GLN A 379 -18.49 6.81 2.78
N GLU A 380 -18.13 6.07 1.76
CA GLU A 380 -16.83 5.40 1.70
C GLU A 380 -15.67 6.41 1.87
N PRO A 381 -14.63 6.02 2.54
CA PRO A 381 -14.25 4.67 2.94
C PRO A 381 -14.84 4.19 4.29
N TYR A 382 -15.96 4.73 4.78
CA TYR A 382 -16.63 4.35 6.04
C TYR A 382 -15.72 4.39 7.27
N GLU A 383 -14.86 5.36 7.28
CA GLU A 383 -13.83 5.54 8.29
C GLU A 383 -14.44 5.92 9.64
N VAL A 384 -13.91 5.35 10.72
CA VAL A 384 -14.32 5.62 12.09
C VAL A 384 -14.23 7.12 12.44
N LEU A 385 -15.26 7.61 13.13
CA LEU A 385 -15.30 8.96 13.70
C LEU A 385 -15.14 8.91 15.23
N SER A 386 -15.71 7.91 15.89
CA SER A 386 -15.54 7.67 17.32
C SER A 386 -15.94 6.24 17.71
N THR A 387 -15.51 5.82 18.89
CA THR A 387 -15.90 4.55 19.52
C THR A 387 -16.23 4.80 20.99
N LYS A 388 -16.59 3.75 21.77
CA LYS A 388 -16.74 3.87 23.23
C LYS A 388 -15.44 4.31 23.94
N TRP A 389 -14.27 4.08 23.34
CA TRP A 389 -12.95 4.30 23.94
C TRP A 389 -12.22 5.50 23.33
N LEU A 390 -12.51 5.86 22.09
CA LEU A 390 -11.82 6.90 21.34
C LEU A 390 -12.84 7.91 20.81
N ASP A 391 -12.82 9.14 21.33
CA ASP A 391 -13.65 10.23 20.84
C ASP A 391 -13.09 10.87 19.56
N TYR A 392 -13.85 11.79 18.97
CA TYR A 392 -13.49 12.41 17.69
C TYR A 392 -12.27 13.34 17.80
N ASP A 393 -12.08 14.01 18.94
CA ASP A 393 -10.93 14.88 19.16
C ASP A 393 -9.63 14.07 19.16
N HIS A 394 -9.66 12.87 19.76
CA HIS A 394 -8.53 11.94 19.72
C HIS A 394 -8.32 11.34 18.32
N VAL A 395 -9.39 11.04 17.57
CA VAL A 395 -9.25 10.62 16.16
C VAL A 395 -8.56 11.69 15.33
N LEU A 396 -8.91 12.98 15.52
CA LEU A 396 -8.25 14.10 14.82
C LEU A 396 -6.76 14.22 15.18
N LYS A 397 -6.42 14.07 16.46
CA LYS A 397 -5.00 14.05 16.90
C LYS A 397 -4.23 12.88 16.26
N LEU A 398 -4.80 11.68 16.24
CA LEU A 398 -4.17 10.52 15.61
C LEU A 398 -3.97 10.71 14.09
N LYS A 399 -4.89 11.40 13.42
CA LYS A 399 -4.71 11.78 11.99
C LYS A 399 -3.54 12.73 11.78
N THR A 400 -3.33 13.66 12.70
CA THR A 400 -2.16 14.53 12.66
C THR A 400 -0.87 13.74 12.89
N VAL A 401 -0.88 12.80 13.83
CA VAL A 401 0.25 11.90 14.07
C VAL A 401 0.55 11.05 12.83
N GLU A 402 -0.48 10.44 12.21
CA GLU A 402 -0.36 9.65 10.97
C GLU A 402 0.30 10.47 9.86
N ASN A 403 -0.16 11.71 9.64
CA ASN A 403 0.43 12.59 8.64
C ASN A 403 1.91 12.91 8.94
N MET A 404 2.27 13.14 10.20
CA MET A 404 3.68 13.38 10.58
C MET A 404 4.54 12.13 10.41
N VAL A 405 4.04 10.94 10.70
CA VAL A 405 4.73 9.68 10.43
C VAL A 405 4.96 9.49 8.94
N GLU A 406 3.95 9.75 8.10
CA GLU A 406 4.09 9.65 6.65
C GLU A 406 5.13 10.63 6.09
N VAL A 407 5.12 11.88 6.57
CA VAL A 407 6.02 12.93 6.08
C VAL A 407 7.45 12.74 6.57
N TYR A 408 7.66 12.37 7.83
CA TYR A 408 8.98 12.37 8.45
C TYR A 408 9.60 10.99 8.59
N TYR A 409 8.83 9.97 8.96
CA TYR A 409 9.33 8.60 9.10
C TYR A 409 9.32 7.84 7.76
N ASN A 410 8.13 7.64 7.16
CA ASN A 410 7.95 6.80 5.97
C ASN A 410 8.65 7.35 4.72
N SER A 411 8.88 8.66 4.67
CA SER A 411 9.68 9.26 3.60
C SER A 411 11.13 8.78 3.58
N GLY A 412 11.64 8.24 4.68
CA GLY A 412 13.03 7.84 4.87
C GLY A 412 14.04 8.99 4.76
N GLN A 413 13.58 10.26 4.83
CA GLN A 413 14.42 11.43 4.61
C GLN A 413 15.05 12.00 5.89
N PHE A 414 14.60 11.55 7.06
CA PHE A 414 14.96 12.12 8.35
C PHE A 414 15.42 11.07 9.35
N GLN A 415 15.94 9.93 8.89
CA GLN A 415 16.23 8.77 9.74
C GLN A 415 17.20 9.11 10.87
N ASN A 416 18.37 9.67 10.55
CA ASN A 416 19.38 10.02 11.55
C ASN A 416 18.91 11.19 12.42
N THR A 417 18.19 12.14 11.85
CA THR A 417 17.58 13.25 12.58
C THR A 417 16.57 12.73 13.61
N LEU A 418 15.66 11.84 13.23
CA LEU A 418 14.65 11.27 14.13
C LEU A 418 15.30 10.43 15.24
N GLU A 419 16.29 9.60 14.91
CA GLU A 419 17.04 8.82 15.91
C GLU A 419 17.72 9.70 16.93
N TYR A 420 18.29 10.83 16.51
CA TYR A 420 18.83 11.82 17.43
C TYR A 420 17.75 12.44 18.32
N LEU A 421 16.57 12.77 17.75
CA LEU A 421 15.45 13.38 18.48
C LEU A 421 14.85 12.46 19.54
N GLU A 422 14.88 11.14 19.36
CA GLU A 422 14.36 10.17 20.34
C GLU A 422 14.96 10.36 21.74
N ASN A 423 16.17 10.94 21.85
CA ASN A 423 16.82 11.19 23.14
C ASN A 423 16.24 12.38 23.93
N PHE A 424 15.40 13.21 23.30
CA PHE A 424 14.88 14.47 23.88
C PHE A 424 13.37 14.45 24.11
N PHE A 425 12.70 13.35 23.79
CA PHE A 425 11.26 13.17 23.97
C PHE A 425 10.99 11.96 24.86
N PRO A 426 9.86 11.95 25.60
CA PRO A 426 9.51 10.85 26.49
C PRO A 426 9.40 9.48 25.79
N ASP A 427 8.91 9.50 24.56
CA ASP A 427 8.76 8.36 23.66
C ASP A 427 8.64 8.83 22.20
N ALA A 428 8.69 7.90 21.26
CA ALA A 428 8.63 8.20 19.83
C ALA A 428 7.29 8.83 19.42
N PHE A 429 6.15 8.36 19.97
CA PHE A 429 4.84 8.94 19.69
C PHE A 429 4.79 10.44 19.99
N SER A 430 5.40 10.88 21.10
CA SER A 430 5.45 12.29 21.51
C SER A 430 6.13 13.20 20.49
N ILE A 431 7.10 12.70 19.71
CA ILE A 431 7.73 13.48 18.64
C ILE A 431 6.67 13.87 17.60
N TYR A 432 5.92 12.90 17.10
CA TYR A 432 4.92 13.09 16.05
C TYR A 432 3.69 13.85 16.55
N GLU A 433 3.25 13.59 17.78
CA GLU A 433 2.14 14.30 18.41
C GLU A 433 2.44 15.80 18.56
N ARG A 434 3.60 16.16 19.11
CA ARG A 434 4.00 17.57 19.27
C ARG A 434 4.28 18.24 17.93
N LEU A 435 4.93 17.55 17.01
CA LEU A 435 5.15 18.07 15.66
C LEU A 435 3.83 18.28 14.91
N GLY A 436 2.86 17.36 15.05
CA GLY A 436 1.51 17.51 14.49
C GLY A 436 0.77 18.71 15.06
N SER A 437 0.83 18.91 16.39
CA SER A 437 0.28 20.08 17.05
C SER A 437 0.91 21.38 16.53
N PHE A 438 2.24 21.41 16.38
CA PHE A 438 2.97 22.55 15.81
C PHE A 438 2.52 22.86 14.38
N TYR A 439 2.33 21.82 13.54
CA TYR A 439 1.80 21.98 12.17
C TYR A 439 0.42 22.64 12.15
N MET A 440 -0.46 22.22 13.07
CA MET A 440 -1.80 22.79 13.19
C MET A 440 -1.76 24.26 13.68
N GLU A 441 -0.98 24.55 14.69
CA GLU A 441 -0.82 25.90 15.24
C GLU A 441 -0.26 26.90 14.22
N LYS A 442 0.66 26.47 13.37
CA LYS A 442 1.29 27.31 12.34
C LYS A 442 0.52 27.32 11.01
N GLY A 443 -0.56 26.52 10.87
CA GLY A 443 -1.31 26.39 9.62
C GLY A 443 -0.54 25.69 8.49
N TYR A 444 0.43 24.84 8.83
CA TYR A 444 1.22 24.10 7.84
C TYR A 444 0.51 22.84 7.34
N GLY A 445 -0.52 22.37 8.04
CA GLY A 445 -1.26 21.15 7.68
C GLY A 445 -2.06 21.26 6.38
N ASP A 446 -2.48 22.47 6.00
CA ASP A 446 -3.39 22.70 4.87
C ASP A 446 -2.67 22.88 3.52
N VAL A 447 -1.34 22.88 3.49
CA VAL A 447 -0.54 23.13 2.28
C VAL A 447 0.56 22.08 2.10
N SER A 448 0.82 21.74 0.82
CA SER A 448 1.94 20.87 0.48
C SER A 448 3.26 21.62 0.60
N HIS A 449 4.23 21.00 1.26
CA HIS A 449 5.57 21.56 1.44
C HIS A 449 6.60 20.83 0.58
N THR A 450 7.56 21.59 0.03
CA THR A 450 8.74 21.00 -0.60
C THR A 450 9.58 20.28 0.45
N ARG A 451 10.41 19.34 0.00
CA ARG A 451 11.32 18.62 0.89
C ARG A 451 12.17 19.58 1.74
N MET A 452 12.80 20.58 1.12
CA MET A 452 13.61 21.56 1.86
C MET A 452 12.79 22.31 2.90
N ARG A 453 11.56 22.72 2.57
CA ARG A 453 10.69 23.40 3.54
C ARG A 453 10.35 22.53 4.74
N ARG A 454 10.23 21.20 4.57
CA ARG A 454 10.03 20.26 5.69
C ARG A 454 11.20 20.24 6.68
N TYR A 455 12.44 20.34 6.19
CA TYR A 455 13.62 20.50 7.06
C TYR A 455 13.60 21.83 7.82
N GLU A 456 13.23 22.93 7.15
CA GLU A 456 13.10 24.23 7.79
C GLU A 456 12.01 24.24 8.87
N ILE A 457 10.83 23.66 8.58
CA ILE A 457 9.72 23.52 9.54
C ILE A 457 10.16 22.67 10.76
N LEU A 458 10.89 21.59 10.53
CA LEU A 458 11.41 20.78 11.63
C LEU A 458 12.41 21.57 12.49
N LEU A 459 13.26 22.41 11.90
CA LEU A 459 14.14 23.31 12.66
C LEU A 459 13.35 24.33 13.48
N GLU A 460 12.32 24.97 12.89
CA GLU A 460 11.43 25.90 13.60
C GLU A 460 10.76 25.22 14.81
N PHE A 461 10.27 23.98 14.64
CA PHE A 461 9.69 23.18 15.72
C PHE A 461 10.69 22.91 16.86
N LEU A 462 11.95 22.66 16.51
CA LEU A 462 12.98 22.28 17.49
C LEU A 462 13.57 23.45 18.25
N GLU A 463 13.36 24.72 17.81
CA GLU A 463 13.79 25.92 18.55
C GLU A 463 13.17 25.97 19.96
N ASP A 464 11.97 25.43 20.14
CA ASP A 464 11.21 25.43 21.39
C ASP A 464 11.42 24.13 22.21
N VAL A 465 12.30 23.21 21.77
CA VAL A 465 12.59 21.95 22.50
C VAL A 465 13.79 22.14 23.42
N PRO A 466 13.60 22.05 24.75
CA PRO A 466 14.69 22.22 25.71
C PRO A 466 15.83 21.22 25.50
N GLU A 467 17.06 21.64 25.81
CA GLU A 467 18.26 20.79 25.85
C GLU A 467 18.74 20.25 24.48
N ILE A 468 18.04 20.54 23.39
CA ILE A 468 18.46 20.15 22.04
C ILE A 468 19.62 21.04 21.54
N SER A 469 20.68 20.42 21.02
CA SER A 469 21.74 21.14 20.32
C SER A 469 21.35 21.38 18.87
N MET A 470 21.00 22.63 18.53
CA MET A 470 20.63 23.00 17.15
C MET A 470 21.78 22.76 16.15
N ASP A 471 23.03 22.85 16.56
CA ASP A 471 24.18 22.54 15.69
C ASP A 471 24.24 21.05 15.37
N GLN A 472 23.98 20.17 16.35
CA GLN A 472 23.92 18.74 16.12
C GLN A 472 22.72 18.34 15.27
N VAL A 473 21.53 18.94 15.52
CA VAL A 473 20.35 18.73 14.68
C VAL A 473 20.63 19.08 13.21
N LYS A 474 21.25 20.25 12.97
CA LYS A 474 21.61 20.67 11.60
C LYS A 474 22.59 19.69 10.95
N ASP A 475 23.55 19.17 11.69
CA ASP A 475 24.49 18.17 11.18
C ASP A 475 23.76 16.86 10.82
N GLN A 476 22.83 16.36 11.65
CA GLN A 476 22.02 15.17 11.32
C GLN A 476 21.14 15.41 10.07
N MET A 477 20.52 16.58 9.97
CA MET A 477 19.73 16.95 8.80
C MET A 477 20.57 17.05 7.51
N VAL A 478 21.77 17.59 7.60
CA VAL A 478 22.70 17.67 6.47
C VAL A 478 23.15 16.26 6.07
N TYR A 479 23.43 15.40 7.03
CA TYR A 479 23.73 13.99 6.77
C TYR A 479 22.58 13.30 6.04
N ASP A 480 21.36 13.38 6.56
CA ASP A 480 20.15 12.79 5.93
C ASP A 480 19.94 13.30 4.50
N LEU A 481 20.12 14.61 4.27
CA LEU A 481 19.98 15.21 2.94
C LEU A 481 20.99 14.62 1.95
N TYR A 482 22.28 14.61 2.30
CA TYR A 482 23.32 14.09 1.40
C TYR A 482 23.32 12.56 1.32
N LEU A 483 22.79 11.87 2.31
CA LEU A 483 22.55 10.43 2.22
C LEU A 483 21.58 10.09 1.07
N ARG A 484 20.60 10.96 0.83
CA ARG A 484 19.56 10.74 -0.18
C ARG A 484 19.91 11.28 -1.56
N GLU A 485 20.54 12.45 -1.66
CA GLU A 485 20.87 13.02 -2.98
C GLU A 485 22.02 14.04 -2.94
N ASN A 486 22.69 14.18 -4.10
CA ASN A 486 23.64 15.23 -4.34
C ASN A 486 22.91 16.54 -4.69
N LEU A 487 22.79 17.44 -3.71
CA LEU A 487 22.08 18.70 -3.89
C LEU A 487 22.82 19.64 -4.85
N LYS A 488 22.06 20.33 -5.72
CA LYS A 488 22.61 21.37 -6.62
C LYS A 488 23.03 22.63 -5.88
N SER A 489 22.37 22.94 -4.78
CA SER A 489 22.67 24.09 -3.91
C SER A 489 22.70 23.64 -2.46
N ARG A 490 23.61 24.20 -1.69
CA ARG A 490 23.75 23.92 -0.28
C ARG A 490 22.54 24.44 0.51
N PRO A 491 22.01 23.67 1.49
CA PRO A 491 20.94 24.14 2.37
C PRO A 491 21.36 25.39 3.15
N GLY A 492 20.45 26.34 3.33
CA GLY A 492 20.72 27.59 4.05
C GLY A 492 21.10 27.40 5.52
N PHE A 493 20.62 26.31 6.15
CA PHE A 493 20.94 25.97 7.54
C PHE A 493 22.25 25.18 7.70
N ALA A 494 22.81 24.69 6.59
CA ALA A 494 24.06 23.92 6.63
C ALA A 494 25.26 24.82 6.97
N ARG A 495 26.20 24.27 7.72
CA ARG A 495 27.43 24.92 8.14
C ARG A 495 28.25 25.44 6.95
N ASP A 496 28.89 26.61 7.08
CA ASP A 496 29.77 27.16 6.04
C ASP A 496 31.01 26.26 5.83
N GLN A 497 31.23 25.80 4.63
CA GLN A 497 32.35 24.94 4.23
C GLN A 497 33.53 25.71 3.64
N LYS A 498 33.43 27.05 3.45
CA LYS A 498 34.51 27.86 2.89
C LYS A 498 35.87 27.66 3.57
N PRO A 499 35.92 27.51 4.91
CA PRO A 499 37.21 27.26 5.58
C PRO A 499 37.93 25.98 5.10
N PHE A 500 37.18 25.02 4.57
CA PHE A 500 37.67 23.69 4.17
C PHE A 500 37.72 23.47 2.66
N GLU A 501 37.32 24.45 1.85
CA GLU A 501 37.23 24.31 0.38
C GLU A 501 38.54 23.84 -0.26
N ARG A 502 39.69 24.35 0.19
CA ARG A 502 40.99 23.98 -0.35
C ARG A 502 41.32 22.51 -0.04
N GLN A 503 41.12 22.08 1.19
CA GLN A 503 41.40 20.70 1.65
C GLN A 503 40.48 19.70 0.89
N ILE A 504 39.21 20.02 0.79
CA ILE A 504 38.23 19.21 0.05
C ILE A 504 38.61 19.13 -1.43
N TRP A 505 39.03 20.25 -2.07
CA TRP A 505 39.44 20.28 -3.47
C TRP A 505 40.70 19.45 -3.71
N ASP A 506 41.74 19.59 -2.87
CA ASP A 506 42.98 18.83 -2.94
C ASP A 506 42.73 17.33 -2.81
N PHE A 507 41.91 16.93 -1.80
CA PHE A 507 41.43 15.56 -1.63
C PHE A 507 40.75 15.03 -2.88
N ARG A 508 39.70 15.73 -3.35
CA ARG A 508 38.94 15.31 -4.55
C ARG A 508 39.79 15.12 -5.78
N LYS A 509 40.80 15.97 -5.95
CA LYS A 509 41.75 15.88 -7.09
C LYS A 509 42.69 14.69 -6.96
N ARG A 510 43.23 14.47 -5.77
CA ARG A 510 44.18 13.39 -5.47
C ARG A 510 43.50 12.01 -5.60
N GLU A 511 42.36 11.83 -4.97
CA GLU A 511 41.62 10.56 -4.95
C GLU A 511 40.71 10.38 -6.20
N LYS A 512 40.73 11.31 -7.15
CA LYS A 512 39.88 11.28 -8.36
C LYS A 512 38.41 11.07 -8.06
N VAL A 513 37.92 11.72 -7.00
CA VAL A 513 36.53 11.61 -6.54
C VAL A 513 35.57 11.95 -7.67
N ALA A 514 34.55 11.10 -7.87
CA ALA A 514 33.54 11.27 -8.93
C ALA A 514 32.85 12.64 -8.83
N LYS A 515 32.47 13.22 -9.98
CA LYS A 515 31.81 14.53 -10.02
C LYS A 515 30.45 14.54 -9.32
N ASN A 516 29.76 13.41 -9.32
CA ASN A 516 28.45 13.25 -8.69
C ASN A 516 28.54 12.85 -7.20
N ALA A 517 29.73 12.76 -6.61
CA ALA A 517 29.90 12.52 -5.18
C ALA A 517 29.96 13.85 -4.40
N HIS A 518 29.58 13.83 -3.13
CA HIS A 518 29.64 14.97 -2.21
C HIS A 518 30.60 14.72 -1.06
N VAL A 519 31.31 15.75 -0.61
CA VAL A 519 32.18 15.72 0.60
C VAL A 519 31.69 16.79 1.54
N GLU A 520 31.44 16.40 2.80
CA GLU A 520 30.92 17.28 3.85
C GLU A 520 31.80 17.22 5.10
N VAL A 521 32.06 18.39 5.72
CA VAL A 521 32.75 18.52 7.01
C VAL A 521 31.74 18.86 8.08
N PHE A 522 31.63 18.01 9.09
CA PHE A 522 30.69 18.13 10.21
C PHE A 522 31.28 18.93 11.39
N ALA A 523 30.44 19.26 12.39
CA ALA A 523 30.80 20.07 13.53
C ALA A 523 31.92 19.49 14.40
N ASP A 524 31.94 18.17 14.54
CA ASP A 524 32.94 17.40 15.28
C ASP A 524 34.29 17.26 14.53
N GLY A 525 34.38 17.79 13.31
CA GLY A 525 35.54 17.69 12.45
C GLY A 525 35.58 16.43 11.57
N THR A 526 34.57 15.56 11.66
CA THR A 526 34.44 14.40 10.77
C THR A 526 34.20 14.85 9.33
N VAL A 527 34.86 14.21 8.37
CA VAL A 527 34.65 14.46 6.93
C VAL A 527 34.13 13.22 6.26
N LEU A 528 32.94 13.33 5.67
CA LEU A 528 32.29 12.20 5.00
C LEU A 528 32.19 12.41 3.49
N LEU A 529 32.47 11.33 2.76
CA LEU A 529 32.26 11.24 1.31
C LEU A 529 30.98 10.45 1.03
N PHE A 530 30.01 11.08 0.37
CA PHE A 530 28.78 10.47 -0.11
C PHE A 530 28.92 10.10 -1.59
N ASN A 531 28.90 8.81 -1.89
CA ASN A 531 29.05 8.28 -3.23
C ASN A 531 27.68 7.83 -3.77
N TYR A 532 27.25 8.41 -4.90
CA TYR A 532 25.95 8.14 -5.52
C TYR A 532 26.03 7.21 -6.74
N ALA A 533 27.24 6.73 -7.09
CA ALA A 533 27.41 5.86 -8.25
C ALA A 533 26.87 4.45 -8.00
N ASP A 534 26.98 3.99 -6.77
CA ASP A 534 26.46 2.72 -6.28
C ASP A 534 25.66 3.01 -5.01
N ARG A 535 24.38 2.68 -5.02
CA ARG A 535 23.46 2.99 -3.92
C ARG A 535 23.03 1.71 -3.22
N ASP A 536 22.74 1.84 -1.94
CA ASP A 536 22.15 0.76 -1.18
C ASP A 536 20.84 0.29 -1.86
N PRO A 537 20.71 -1.00 -2.22
CA PRO A 537 19.58 -1.49 -2.99
C PRO A 537 18.26 -1.51 -2.21
N LEU A 538 18.29 -1.50 -0.88
CA LEU A 538 17.09 -1.51 -0.03
C LEU A 538 16.60 -0.09 0.26
N THR A 539 17.51 0.81 0.63
CA THR A 539 17.18 2.17 1.07
C THR A 539 17.36 3.21 -0.01
N ASN A 540 18.07 2.89 -1.09
CA ASN A 540 18.51 3.82 -2.14
C ASN A 540 19.40 4.97 -1.62
N ASN A 541 20.04 4.77 -0.47
CA ASN A 541 20.97 5.72 0.12
C ASN A 541 22.35 5.68 -0.56
N ALA A 542 23.09 6.80 -0.50
CA ALA A 542 24.47 6.85 -0.92
C ALA A 542 25.36 5.99 -0.03
N HIS A 543 26.42 5.39 -0.58
CA HIS A 543 27.48 4.83 0.25
C HIS A 543 28.30 5.97 0.87
N VAL A 544 28.49 5.87 2.20
CA VAL A 544 29.21 6.89 2.99
C VAL A 544 30.55 6.33 3.44
N THR A 545 31.61 7.11 3.26
CA THR A 545 32.96 6.76 3.69
C THR A 545 33.56 7.89 4.54
N ASP A 546 34.11 7.56 5.69
CA ASP A 546 34.89 8.52 6.49
C ASP A 546 36.24 8.76 5.79
N VAL A 547 36.47 10.00 5.40
CA VAL A 547 37.67 10.46 4.71
C VAL A 547 38.44 11.55 5.51
N THR A 548 38.13 11.66 6.81
CA THR A 548 38.66 12.69 7.69
C THR A 548 40.20 12.73 7.65
N LYS A 549 40.83 11.59 7.76
CA LYS A 549 42.30 11.48 7.70
C LYS A 549 42.86 11.89 6.33
N ASP A 550 42.21 11.47 5.27
CA ASP A 550 42.66 11.73 3.92
C ASP A 550 42.55 13.22 3.56
N VAL A 551 41.59 13.93 4.15
CA VAL A 551 41.39 15.37 3.93
C VAL A 551 42.35 16.22 4.76
N PHE A 552 42.62 15.85 6.02
CA PHE A 552 43.39 16.68 6.96
C PHE A 552 44.83 16.24 7.21
N GLU A 553 45.15 14.93 7.26
CA GLU A 553 46.48 14.45 7.69
C GLU A 553 47.55 14.52 6.58
N ASN A 554 47.15 14.59 5.30
CA ASN A 554 48.12 14.62 4.18
C ASN A 554 48.64 16.02 3.83
N LEU A 555 48.35 17.06 4.63
CA LEU A 555 48.89 18.41 4.45
C LEU A 555 50.34 18.57 4.91
N ASN A 556 50.91 17.58 5.62
CA ASN A 556 52.25 17.64 6.21
C ASN A 556 53.32 16.91 5.38
N ARG A 557 53.10 16.63 4.09
CA ARG A 557 54.03 15.88 3.24
C ARG A 557 54.61 16.68 2.07
N ASP A 558 54.53 18.03 2.11
CA ASP A 558 55.26 18.92 1.20
C ASP A 558 56.30 19.78 1.91
#